data_e97f38b3a05fcfbeef9cc26136224b7c
#
_entry.id   e97f38b3a05fcfbeef9cc26136224b7c
#
_cell.length_a   1.000
_cell.length_b   1.000
_cell.length_c   1.000
_cell.angle_alpha   90.00
_cell.angle_beta   90.00
_cell.angle_gamma   90.00
#
_symmetry.space_group_name_H-M   'P 1'
#
loop_
_entity.id
_entity.type
_entity.pdbx_description
1 polymer ?
#
loop_
_entity_poly.entity_id
_entity_poly.type
_entity_poly.pdbx_seq_one_letter_code
_entity_poly.pdbx_strand_id
1 'polypeptide(L)'
;NPTGEALDSITLNADRVATGAFETTVNVDGTKLDEDSHYAIFVTINYADGQRERIAADYLTLTGESANKKARERFADVPAAHANHKAVLWAADQKLIDSREKDWFGVNDDATRGELTVALYRMAGSPKVTLPATSPYPDVKTDDPNYAAYIWARQKGITFGWSDGKFHANASVSNATVAAFLYRFDGKKPVAVTEAPYTDVKVGSAFYREITWAKQQKLQVFPGSEYHPSALVSRGE
;
A
#
# COMPACT_ATOMS: atom_id res chain seq x y z
N ASN A 1 16.06 6.69 -8.17
CA ASN A 1 17.03 6.72 -9.29
C ASN A 1 17.85 5.45 -9.20
N PRO A 2 17.71 4.51 -10.13
CA PRO A 2 18.67 3.42 -10.21
C PRO A 2 20.02 4.02 -10.58
N THR A 3 20.98 3.84 -9.71
CA THR A 3 22.38 4.29 -9.89
C THR A 3 23.22 3.22 -10.59
N GLY A 4 22.58 2.21 -11.20
CA GLY A 4 23.24 1.12 -11.88
C GLY A 4 23.79 1.51 -13.26
N GLU A 5 24.91 0.93 -13.64
CA GLU A 5 25.42 1.00 -15.02
C GLU A 5 24.51 0.21 -15.96
N ALA A 6 24.34 0.72 -17.19
CA ALA A 6 23.66 -0.05 -18.23
C ALA A 6 24.52 -1.28 -18.60
N LEU A 7 23.96 -2.46 -18.49
CA LEU A 7 24.62 -3.70 -18.88
C LEU A 7 24.70 -3.86 -20.38
N ASP A 8 23.70 -3.34 -21.08
CA ASP A 8 23.64 -3.29 -22.54
C ASP A 8 22.71 -2.16 -23.00
N SER A 9 22.85 -1.69 -24.22
CA SER A 9 21.97 -0.71 -24.82
C SER A 9 21.81 -0.95 -26.32
N ILE A 10 20.59 -0.77 -26.82
CA ILE A 10 20.27 -0.81 -28.24
C ILE A 10 19.77 0.56 -28.66
N THR A 11 20.38 1.12 -29.70
CA THR A 11 19.90 2.34 -30.34
C THR A 11 18.97 2.01 -31.50
N LEU A 12 17.73 2.50 -31.42
CA LEU A 12 16.74 2.37 -32.50
C LEU A 12 16.83 3.60 -33.41
N ASN A 13 16.76 3.37 -34.71
CA ASN A 13 16.68 4.48 -35.67
C ASN A 13 15.25 5.08 -35.72
N ALA A 14 15.12 6.30 -36.25
CA ALA A 14 13.87 7.03 -36.30
C ALA A 14 12.75 6.29 -37.06
N ASP A 15 13.10 5.50 -38.07
CA ASP A 15 12.11 4.79 -38.89
C ASP A 15 11.38 3.68 -38.10
N ARG A 16 12.06 3.05 -37.16
CA ARG A 16 11.45 2.05 -36.27
C ARG A 16 10.57 2.68 -35.19
N VAL A 17 10.92 3.85 -34.74
CA VAL A 17 10.15 4.59 -33.70
C VAL A 17 8.90 5.21 -34.31
N ALA A 18 8.93 5.64 -35.56
CA ALA A 18 7.82 6.31 -36.25
C ALA A 18 6.59 5.39 -36.46
N THR A 19 6.74 4.06 -36.42
CA THR A 19 5.63 3.10 -36.55
C THR A 19 4.85 2.89 -35.27
N GLY A 20 5.33 3.41 -34.14
CA GLY A 20 4.68 3.29 -32.83
C GLY A 20 4.73 1.90 -32.18
N ALA A 21 5.31 0.90 -32.87
CA ALA A 21 5.52 -0.44 -32.33
C ALA A 21 6.84 -1.00 -32.84
N PHE A 22 7.62 -1.58 -31.95
CA PHE A 22 8.82 -2.31 -32.32
C PHE A 22 9.00 -3.53 -31.39
N GLU A 23 9.62 -4.55 -31.92
CA GLU A 23 10.07 -5.71 -31.16
C GLU A 23 11.58 -5.87 -31.37
N THR A 24 12.27 -6.08 -30.27
CA THR A 24 13.72 -6.31 -30.30
C THR A 24 14.13 -7.28 -29.21
N THR A 25 15.21 -8.01 -29.45
CA THR A 25 15.82 -8.90 -28.45
C THR A 25 17.09 -8.28 -27.94
N VAL A 26 17.18 -8.11 -26.64
CA VAL A 26 18.40 -7.69 -25.96
C VAL A 26 19.04 -8.93 -25.36
N ASN A 27 20.26 -9.24 -25.80
CA ASN A 27 21.03 -10.34 -25.20
C ASN A 27 21.93 -9.75 -24.13
N VAL A 28 21.69 -10.13 -22.88
CA VAL A 28 22.52 -9.73 -21.76
C VAL A 28 23.47 -10.87 -21.40
N ASP A 29 24.76 -10.54 -21.24
CA ASP A 29 25.73 -11.50 -20.76
C ASP A 29 25.40 -11.91 -19.33
N GLY A 30 24.97 -13.15 -19.14
CA GLY A 30 24.57 -13.69 -17.84
C GLY A 30 25.66 -13.64 -16.77
N THR A 31 26.94 -13.53 -17.17
CA THR A 31 28.06 -13.39 -16.22
C THR A 31 28.10 -12.01 -15.55
N LYS A 32 27.37 -11.04 -16.10
CA LYS A 32 27.22 -9.68 -15.56
C LYS A 32 25.99 -9.52 -14.68
N LEU A 33 25.20 -10.57 -14.54
CA LEU A 33 24.00 -10.55 -13.71
C LEU A 33 24.38 -11.05 -12.31
N ASP A 34 24.13 -10.21 -11.32
CA ASP A 34 24.29 -10.54 -9.91
C ASP A 34 22.97 -11.11 -9.38
N GLU A 35 23.04 -12.23 -8.67
CA GLU A 35 21.87 -12.93 -8.10
C GLU A 35 21.07 -12.08 -7.10
N ASP A 36 21.72 -11.08 -6.50
CA ASP A 36 21.10 -10.17 -5.52
C ASP A 36 20.60 -8.86 -6.12
N SER A 37 20.80 -8.64 -7.42
CA SER A 37 20.43 -7.40 -8.10
C SER A 37 19.14 -7.52 -8.89
N HIS A 38 18.37 -6.43 -8.90
CA HIS A 38 17.14 -6.30 -9.69
C HIS A 38 17.46 -5.57 -11.00
N TYR A 39 17.00 -6.12 -12.09
CA TYR A 39 17.24 -5.58 -13.42
C TYR A 39 15.92 -5.10 -14.03
N ALA A 40 15.97 -3.99 -14.74
CA ALA A 40 14.82 -3.48 -15.47
C ALA A 40 15.24 -3.01 -16.85
N ILE A 41 14.36 -3.16 -17.83
CA ILE A 41 14.49 -2.55 -19.14
C ILE A 41 13.83 -1.18 -19.10
N PHE A 42 14.57 -0.18 -19.55
CA PHE A 42 14.05 1.16 -19.72
C PHE A 42 14.06 1.54 -21.19
N VAL A 43 12.93 2.01 -21.69
CA VAL A 43 12.85 2.68 -22.98
C VAL A 43 12.97 4.17 -22.75
N THR A 44 14.00 4.77 -23.33
CA THR A 44 14.28 6.19 -23.20
C THR A 44 14.37 6.83 -24.59
N ILE A 45 13.63 7.89 -24.83
CA ILE A 45 13.82 8.73 -26.01
C ILE A 45 14.88 9.77 -25.69
N ASN A 46 15.88 9.87 -26.54
CA ASN A 46 16.84 10.97 -26.53
C ASN A 46 16.48 11.94 -27.67
N TYR A 47 16.15 13.15 -27.32
CA TYR A 47 15.83 14.19 -28.28
C TYR A 47 17.12 14.87 -28.76
N ALA A 48 17.06 15.47 -29.96
CA ALA A 48 18.21 16.14 -30.58
C ALA A 48 18.71 17.36 -29.78
N ASP A 49 17.89 17.93 -28.92
CA ASP A 49 18.21 19.02 -28.01
C ASP A 49 18.89 18.57 -26.70
N GLY A 50 19.15 17.26 -26.57
CA GLY A 50 19.78 16.67 -25.39
C GLY A 50 18.81 16.31 -24.27
N GLN A 51 17.51 16.56 -24.42
CA GLN A 51 16.52 16.11 -23.47
C GLN A 51 16.36 14.59 -23.53
N ARG A 52 15.95 14.00 -22.41
CA ARG A 52 15.68 12.55 -22.30
C ARG A 52 14.34 12.31 -21.63
N GLU A 53 13.54 11.47 -22.21
CA GLU A 53 12.25 11.04 -21.65
C GLU A 53 12.23 9.53 -21.52
N ARG A 54 11.85 9.04 -20.35
CA ARG A 54 11.61 7.62 -20.12
C ARG A 54 10.14 7.35 -20.40
N ILE A 55 9.86 6.57 -21.45
CA ILE A 55 8.49 6.29 -21.92
C ILE A 55 7.96 4.93 -21.48
N ALA A 56 8.85 3.99 -21.13
CA ALA A 56 8.45 2.69 -20.62
C ALA A 56 9.52 2.14 -19.69
N ALA A 57 9.11 1.32 -18.74
CA ALA A 57 10.00 0.49 -17.96
C ALA A 57 9.31 -0.85 -17.71
N ASP A 58 10.04 -1.93 -17.85
CA ASP A 58 9.58 -3.28 -17.54
C ASP A 58 10.69 -4.03 -16.79
N TYR A 59 10.29 -4.98 -15.95
CA TYR A 59 11.24 -5.77 -15.18
C TYR A 59 11.61 -7.03 -15.95
N LEU A 60 12.91 -7.33 -15.99
CA LEU A 60 13.40 -8.54 -16.61
C LEU A 60 12.95 -9.76 -15.81
N THR A 61 12.28 -10.67 -16.49
CA THR A 61 12.13 -12.04 -16.01
C THR A 61 13.31 -12.85 -16.59
N LEU A 62 14.24 -13.24 -15.72
CA LEU A 62 15.34 -14.14 -16.12
C LEU A 62 14.76 -15.54 -16.34
N THR A 63 14.81 -16.02 -17.59
CA THR A 63 14.41 -17.37 -17.95
C THR A 63 15.67 -18.19 -18.26
N GLY A 64 15.96 -19.21 -17.45
CA GLY A 64 17.08 -20.14 -17.64
C GLY A 64 17.27 -21.01 -16.41
N GLU A 65 18.04 -22.11 -16.52
CA GLU A 65 18.32 -23.02 -15.39
C GLU A 65 19.09 -22.34 -14.24
N SER A 66 19.74 -21.22 -14.51
CA SER A 66 20.37 -20.35 -13.51
C SER A 66 19.41 -19.34 -12.89
N ALA A 67 18.17 -19.25 -13.36
CA ALA A 67 17.09 -18.67 -12.59
C ALA A 67 16.86 -19.57 -11.38
N ASN A 68 17.92 -19.65 -10.58
CA ASN A 68 17.93 -20.38 -9.33
C ASN A 68 16.68 -19.94 -8.58
N LYS A 69 15.89 -20.87 -8.14
CA LYS A 69 14.73 -20.79 -7.29
C LYS A 69 14.92 -19.91 -6.04
N LYS A 70 15.38 -18.69 -6.16
CA LYS A 70 15.00 -17.65 -5.26
C LYS A 70 13.49 -17.53 -5.48
N ALA A 71 12.73 -18.03 -4.54
CA ALA A 71 11.28 -17.97 -4.57
C ALA A 71 10.91 -16.60 -5.12
N ARG A 72 10.29 -16.57 -6.30
CA ARG A 72 9.81 -15.35 -6.95
C ARG A 72 9.11 -14.55 -5.85
N GLU A 73 9.62 -13.38 -5.54
CA GLU A 73 8.98 -12.56 -4.53
C GLU A 73 7.53 -12.47 -4.93
N ARG A 74 6.63 -12.80 -4.02
CA ARG A 74 5.19 -12.92 -4.34
C ARG A 74 4.65 -11.67 -5.00
N PHE A 75 5.21 -10.52 -4.64
CA PHE A 75 4.88 -9.21 -5.18
C PHE A 75 6.16 -8.49 -5.58
N ALA A 76 6.21 -8.03 -6.83
CA ALA A 76 7.39 -7.36 -7.39
C ALA A 76 7.73 -6.04 -6.66
N ASP A 77 6.72 -5.37 -6.11
CA ASP A 77 6.87 -4.12 -5.34
C ASP A 77 7.17 -4.33 -3.86
N VAL A 78 7.29 -5.58 -3.39
CA VAL A 78 7.56 -5.92 -1.99
C VAL A 78 8.81 -6.81 -1.90
N PRO A 79 10.01 -6.29 -2.24
CA PRO A 79 11.24 -7.06 -2.20
C PRO A 79 11.60 -7.50 -0.77
N ALA A 80 12.40 -8.56 -0.62
CA ALA A 80 12.80 -9.10 0.68
C ALA A 80 13.46 -8.05 1.60
N ALA A 81 14.11 -7.04 1.00
CA ALA A 81 14.70 -5.92 1.72
C ALA A 81 13.68 -4.86 2.18
N HIS A 82 12.41 -4.93 1.73
CA HIS A 82 11.39 -3.97 2.15
C HIS A 82 11.11 -4.10 3.64
N ALA A 83 11.08 -2.96 4.36
CA ALA A 83 10.93 -2.94 5.82
C ALA A 83 9.71 -3.75 6.31
N ASN A 84 8.61 -3.68 5.58
CA ASN A 84 7.35 -4.34 5.92
C ASN A 84 7.10 -5.64 5.11
N HIS A 85 8.13 -6.19 4.43
CA HIS A 85 8.00 -7.38 3.58
C HIS A 85 7.22 -8.52 4.27
N LYS A 86 7.66 -8.91 5.48
CA LYS A 86 7.02 -10.01 6.21
C LYS A 86 5.58 -9.70 6.60
N ALA A 87 5.29 -8.47 7.00
CA ALA A 87 3.95 -8.05 7.39
C ALA A 87 3.00 -8.03 6.19
N VAL A 88 3.45 -7.52 5.04
CA VAL A 88 2.68 -7.50 3.80
C VAL A 88 2.35 -8.91 3.33
N LEU A 89 3.35 -9.81 3.28
CA LEU A 89 3.12 -11.20 2.90
C LEU A 89 2.14 -11.90 3.85
N TRP A 90 2.31 -11.69 5.16
CA TRP A 90 1.38 -12.24 6.15
C TRP A 90 -0.05 -11.72 5.96
N ALA A 91 -0.23 -10.40 5.78
CA ALA A 91 -1.56 -9.81 5.57
C ALA A 91 -2.24 -10.35 4.30
N ALA A 92 -1.47 -10.54 3.23
CA ALA A 92 -1.96 -11.12 1.99
C ALA A 92 -2.29 -12.62 2.14
N ASP A 93 -1.46 -13.40 2.84
CA ASP A 93 -1.70 -14.82 3.12
C ASP A 93 -2.95 -15.05 3.98
N GLN A 94 -3.15 -14.19 4.97
CA GLN A 94 -4.36 -14.17 5.79
C GLN A 94 -5.57 -13.58 5.06
N LYS A 95 -5.40 -13.15 3.81
CA LYS A 95 -6.44 -12.49 2.98
C LYS A 95 -7.05 -11.26 3.69
N LEU A 96 -6.26 -10.56 4.48
CA LEU A 96 -6.70 -9.33 5.16
C LEU A 96 -6.72 -8.17 4.18
N ILE A 97 -5.71 -8.08 3.33
CA ILE A 97 -5.56 -7.04 2.32
C ILE A 97 -5.34 -7.72 0.96
N ASP A 98 -6.16 -7.37 -0.03
CA ASP A 98 -6.02 -7.88 -1.38
C ASP A 98 -4.88 -7.13 -2.11
N SER A 99 -4.11 -7.83 -2.96
CA SER A 99 -3.16 -7.19 -3.86
C SER A 99 -3.89 -6.38 -4.93
N ARG A 100 -3.24 -5.37 -5.50
CA ARG A 100 -3.79 -4.60 -6.62
C ARG A 100 -3.90 -5.46 -7.87
N GLU A 101 -2.85 -6.25 -8.11
CA GLU A 101 -2.75 -7.19 -9.23
C GLU A 101 -2.11 -8.49 -8.73
N LYS A 102 -2.04 -9.49 -9.61
CA LYS A 102 -1.53 -10.83 -9.26
C LYS A 102 -0.15 -10.79 -8.61
N ASP A 103 0.77 -10.01 -9.17
CA ASP A 103 2.17 -9.92 -8.74
C ASP A 103 2.53 -8.52 -8.21
N TRP A 104 1.52 -7.69 -7.88
CA TRP A 104 1.69 -6.31 -7.44
C TRP A 104 0.77 -6.00 -6.26
N PHE A 105 1.37 -5.71 -5.10
CA PHE A 105 0.61 -5.40 -3.89
C PHE A 105 0.11 -3.96 -3.86
N GLY A 106 0.84 -3.03 -4.46
CA GLY A 106 0.63 -1.58 -4.32
C GLY A 106 1.16 -1.07 -2.99
N VAL A 107 2.36 -1.50 -2.59
CA VAL A 107 2.91 -1.27 -1.24
C VAL A 107 3.06 0.20 -0.89
N ASN A 108 3.34 1.04 -1.89
CA ASN A 108 3.51 2.49 -1.74
C ASN A 108 2.25 3.30 -2.06
N ASP A 109 1.15 2.65 -2.45
CA ASP A 109 -0.12 3.34 -2.65
C ASP A 109 -0.70 3.77 -1.30
N ASP A 110 -1.46 4.85 -1.28
CA ASP A 110 -2.20 5.24 -0.10
C ASP A 110 -3.22 4.16 0.28
N ALA A 111 -3.25 3.79 1.55
CA ALA A 111 -4.31 2.96 2.09
C ALA A 111 -5.61 3.77 2.15
N THR A 112 -6.72 3.15 1.71
CA THR A 112 -8.01 3.81 1.73
C THR A 112 -8.83 3.43 2.96
N ARG A 113 -9.81 4.28 3.27
CA ARG A 113 -10.74 4.05 4.37
C ARG A 113 -11.56 2.77 4.19
N GLY A 114 -11.92 2.46 2.96
CA GLY A 114 -12.60 1.21 2.59
C GLY A 114 -11.71 0.00 2.86
N GLU A 115 -10.47 0.02 2.39
CA GLU A 115 -9.50 -1.06 2.60
C GLU A 115 -9.21 -1.32 4.07
N LEU A 116 -8.95 -0.27 4.86
CA LEU A 116 -8.77 -0.40 6.30
C LEU A 116 -9.98 -1.04 6.98
N THR A 117 -11.20 -0.63 6.58
CA THR A 117 -12.43 -1.19 7.15
C THR A 117 -12.60 -2.67 6.78
N VAL A 118 -12.33 -3.04 5.53
CA VAL A 118 -12.39 -4.42 5.05
C VAL A 118 -11.35 -5.29 5.76
N ALA A 119 -10.13 -4.78 5.93
CA ALA A 119 -9.08 -5.50 6.65
C ALA A 119 -9.48 -5.81 8.10
N LEU A 120 -10.04 -4.84 8.82
CA LEU A 120 -10.54 -5.04 10.19
C LEU A 120 -11.73 -6.01 10.25
N TYR A 121 -12.64 -5.94 9.29
CA TYR A 121 -13.76 -6.86 9.19
C TYR A 121 -13.28 -8.31 8.98
N ARG A 122 -12.32 -8.51 8.07
CA ARG A 122 -11.70 -9.81 7.81
C ARG A 122 -10.90 -10.31 9.02
N MET A 123 -10.17 -9.42 9.69
CA MET A 123 -9.46 -9.75 10.94
C MET A 123 -10.42 -10.20 12.05
N ALA A 124 -11.64 -9.69 12.09
CA ALA A 124 -12.70 -10.13 12.98
C ALA A 124 -13.36 -11.48 12.58
N GLY A 125 -12.87 -12.12 11.50
CA GLY A 125 -13.42 -13.38 10.98
C GLY A 125 -14.64 -13.20 10.08
N SER A 126 -14.83 -12.01 9.50
CA SER A 126 -15.95 -11.70 8.60
C SER A 126 -17.32 -12.10 9.16
N PRO A 127 -17.70 -11.63 10.35
CA PRO A 127 -18.91 -12.09 11.02
C PRO A 127 -20.17 -11.75 10.21
N LYS A 128 -21.23 -12.55 10.36
CA LYS A 128 -22.52 -12.23 9.76
C LYS A 128 -23.03 -10.88 10.26
N VAL A 129 -23.53 -10.09 9.34
CA VAL A 129 -24.05 -8.73 9.58
C VAL A 129 -25.50 -8.66 9.11
N THR A 130 -26.39 -8.08 9.94
CA THR A 130 -27.72 -7.73 9.49
C THR A 130 -27.63 -6.47 8.62
N LEU A 131 -27.83 -6.65 7.32
CA LEU A 131 -27.74 -5.58 6.35
C LEU A 131 -29.05 -4.81 6.26
N PRO A 132 -29.05 -3.46 6.36
CA PRO A 132 -30.22 -2.65 6.13
C PRO A 132 -30.60 -2.67 4.65
N ALA A 133 -31.90 -2.62 4.36
CA ALA A 133 -32.42 -2.58 3.00
C ALA A 133 -32.03 -1.27 2.25
N THR A 134 -31.77 -0.21 3.00
CA THR A 134 -31.28 1.08 2.48
C THR A 134 -29.96 1.39 3.15
N SER A 135 -28.97 1.78 2.34
CA SER A 135 -27.67 2.16 2.87
C SER A 135 -27.76 3.39 3.77
N PRO A 136 -27.11 3.36 4.95
CA PRO A 136 -26.99 4.55 5.79
C PRO A 136 -26.00 5.59 5.24
N TYR A 137 -25.31 5.26 4.14
CA TYR A 137 -24.30 6.08 3.47
C TYR A 137 -24.73 6.36 2.02
N PRO A 138 -24.99 7.61 1.62
CA PRO A 138 -25.44 7.94 0.26
C PRO A 138 -24.46 7.54 -0.85
N ASP A 139 -23.16 7.44 -0.52
CA ASP A 139 -22.07 7.08 -1.44
C ASP A 139 -21.74 5.59 -1.47
N VAL A 140 -22.46 4.77 -0.70
CA VAL A 140 -22.27 3.32 -0.67
C VAL A 140 -23.55 2.61 -1.08
N LYS A 141 -23.52 1.86 -2.16
CA LYS A 141 -24.64 1.04 -2.62
C LYS A 141 -24.78 -0.23 -1.80
N THR A 142 -25.99 -0.78 -1.73
CA THR A 142 -26.27 -2.04 -1.01
C THR A 142 -25.72 -3.27 -1.74
N ASP A 143 -25.39 -3.15 -3.03
CA ASP A 143 -24.74 -4.17 -3.86
C ASP A 143 -23.20 -4.03 -3.91
N ASP A 144 -22.63 -3.06 -3.16
CA ASP A 144 -21.17 -2.95 -3.02
C ASP A 144 -20.61 -4.24 -2.39
N PRO A 145 -19.55 -4.84 -2.96
CA PRO A 145 -18.97 -6.08 -2.44
C PRO A 145 -18.47 -5.96 -1.00
N ASN A 146 -18.15 -4.75 -0.56
CA ASN A 146 -17.67 -4.45 0.79
C ASN A 146 -18.77 -3.90 1.73
N TYR A 147 -20.03 -3.87 1.26
CA TYR A 147 -21.15 -3.30 2.03
C TYR A 147 -21.25 -3.90 3.43
N ALA A 148 -21.11 -5.22 3.54
CA ALA A 148 -21.15 -5.91 4.84
C ALA A 148 -20.08 -5.41 5.81
N ALA A 149 -18.87 -5.16 5.32
CA ALA A 149 -17.78 -4.64 6.14
C ALA A 149 -18.07 -3.21 6.65
N TYR A 150 -18.62 -2.36 5.80
CA TYR A 150 -18.97 -0.97 6.18
C TYR A 150 -20.10 -0.92 7.22
N ILE A 151 -21.13 -1.76 7.04
CA ILE A 151 -22.23 -1.86 8.00
C ILE A 151 -21.75 -2.47 9.33
N TRP A 152 -20.92 -3.50 9.28
CA TRP A 152 -20.28 -4.07 10.47
C TRP A 152 -19.50 -3.02 11.25
N ALA A 153 -18.66 -2.24 10.59
CA ALA A 153 -17.85 -1.21 11.23
C ALA A 153 -18.73 -0.13 11.90
N ARG A 154 -19.87 0.22 11.28
CA ARG A 154 -20.87 1.11 11.88
C ARG A 154 -21.50 0.49 13.12
N GLN A 155 -21.98 -0.77 13.05
CA GLN A 155 -22.60 -1.48 14.16
C GLN A 155 -21.65 -1.66 15.35
N LYS A 156 -20.36 -1.88 15.07
CA LYS A 156 -19.30 -1.98 16.09
C LYS A 156 -18.82 -0.62 16.62
N GLY A 157 -19.32 0.48 16.06
CA GLY A 157 -18.91 1.82 16.46
C GLY A 157 -17.47 2.16 16.14
N ILE A 158 -16.89 1.48 15.13
CA ILE A 158 -15.54 1.77 14.61
C ILE A 158 -15.58 3.07 13.81
N THR A 159 -16.60 3.22 12.95
CA THR A 159 -16.82 4.45 12.20
C THR A 159 -18.28 4.66 11.88
N PHE A 160 -18.69 5.92 11.80
CA PHE A 160 -20.04 6.33 11.40
C PHE A 160 -20.06 7.11 10.07
N GLY A 161 -18.94 7.16 9.37
CA GLY A 161 -18.74 8.02 8.21
C GLY A 161 -18.22 9.40 8.60
N TRP A 162 -18.34 10.35 7.68
CA TRP A 162 -17.97 11.74 7.91
C TRP A 162 -19.21 12.58 8.28
N SER A 163 -18.99 13.86 8.59
CA SER A 163 -20.06 14.79 8.98
C SER A 163 -21.06 15.09 7.86
N ASP A 164 -20.71 14.83 6.61
CA ASP A 164 -21.59 14.92 5.44
C ASP A 164 -22.50 13.68 5.26
N GLY A 165 -22.43 12.72 6.17
CA GLY A 165 -23.19 11.47 6.15
C GLY A 165 -22.66 10.41 5.20
N LYS A 166 -21.57 10.66 4.47
CA LYS A 166 -20.95 9.72 3.54
C LYS A 166 -19.92 8.84 4.23
N PHE A 167 -19.63 7.70 3.63
CA PHE A 167 -18.57 6.78 4.09
C PHE A 167 -17.19 7.18 3.60
N HIS A 168 -17.07 7.65 2.37
CA HIS A 168 -15.82 7.99 1.68
C HIS A 168 -14.84 6.80 1.59
N ALA A 169 -15.30 5.69 1.03
CA ALA A 169 -14.50 4.46 0.93
C ALA A 169 -13.12 4.65 0.28
N ASN A 170 -13.04 5.51 -0.73
CA ASN A 170 -11.83 5.76 -1.51
C ASN A 170 -10.92 6.87 -0.93
N ALA A 171 -11.31 7.50 0.18
CA ALA A 171 -10.47 8.51 0.80
C ALA A 171 -9.25 7.86 1.47
N SER A 172 -8.06 8.41 1.24
CA SER A 172 -6.83 7.99 1.91
C SER A 172 -6.94 8.17 3.43
N VAL A 173 -6.31 7.31 4.20
CA VAL A 173 -6.33 7.38 5.66
C VAL A 173 -5.04 7.95 6.21
N SER A 174 -5.17 8.71 7.29
CA SER A 174 -4.02 9.24 8.04
C SER A 174 -3.66 8.35 9.22
N ASN A 175 -2.45 8.54 9.77
CA ASN A 175 -2.00 7.88 10.99
C ASN A 175 -3.01 7.99 12.14
N ALA A 176 -3.57 9.19 12.34
CA ALA A 176 -4.58 9.41 13.37
C ALA A 176 -5.88 8.62 13.09
N THR A 177 -6.27 8.50 11.82
CA THR A 177 -7.44 7.71 11.42
C THR A 177 -7.21 6.23 11.69
N VAL A 178 -6.04 5.71 11.35
CA VAL A 178 -5.66 4.30 11.62
C VAL A 178 -5.69 4.03 13.13
N ALA A 179 -5.05 4.88 13.93
CA ALA A 179 -5.09 4.75 15.40
C ALA A 179 -6.52 4.74 15.95
N ALA A 180 -7.39 5.61 15.42
CA ALA A 180 -8.78 5.69 15.85
C ALA A 180 -9.58 4.42 15.50
N PHE A 181 -9.38 3.86 14.33
CA PHE A 181 -10.04 2.62 13.91
C PHE A 181 -9.58 1.45 14.74
N LEU A 182 -8.27 1.28 14.93
CA LEU A 182 -7.69 0.21 15.73
C LEU A 182 -8.10 0.29 17.20
N TYR A 183 -8.07 1.48 17.79
CA TYR A 183 -8.53 1.72 19.17
C TYR A 183 -9.98 1.31 19.38
N ARG A 184 -10.85 1.67 18.43
CA ARG A 184 -12.27 1.33 18.48
C ARG A 184 -12.51 -0.14 18.21
N PHE A 185 -11.72 -0.75 17.33
CA PHE A 185 -11.71 -2.19 17.07
C PHE A 185 -11.31 -3.00 18.32
N ASP A 186 -10.29 -2.53 19.09
CA ASP A 186 -9.88 -3.13 20.37
C ASP A 186 -10.87 -2.90 21.53
N GLY A 187 -12.03 -2.33 21.27
CA GLY A 187 -13.09 -2.13 22.25
C GLY A 187 -12.96 -0.88 23.11
N LYS A 188 -12.17 0.11 22.68
CA LYS A 188 -12.01 1.41 23.37
C LYS A 188 -11.53 1.25 24.81
N LYS A 189 -10.56 0.38 25.04
CA LYS A 189 -10.00 0.14 26.38
C LYS A 189 -9.56 1.45 27.05
N PRO A 190 -9.72 1.59 28.36
CA PRO A 190 -9.25 2.77 29.08
C PRO A 190 -7.78 3.06 28.85
N VAL A 191 -7.45 4.31 28.61
CA VAL A 191 -6.07 4.78 28.40
C VAL A 191 -5.81 5.89 29.40
N ALA A 192 -4.73 5.75 30.18
CA ALA A 192 -4.26 6.85 31.00
C ALA A 192 -3.62 7.92 30.09
N VAL A 193 -4.18 9.11 30.14
CA VAL A 193 -3.77 10.26 29.31
C VAL A 193 -3.28 11.37 30.24
N THR A 194 -2.04 11.27 30.70
CA THR A 194 -1.46 12.21 31.66
C THR A 194 -0.51 13.22 31.01
N GLU A 195 0.08 12.87 29.89
CA GLU A 195 1.06 13.69 29.18
C GLU A 195 1.00 13.45 27.66
N ALA A 196 1.60 14.36 26.89
CA ALA A 196 1.65 14.24 25.44
C ALA A 196 2.44 12.99 25.04
N PRO A 197 1.87 12.08 24.22
CA PRO A 197 2.57 10.86 23.81
C PRO A 197 3.71 11.16 22.84
N TYR A 198 3.60 12.22 22.06
CA TYR A 198 4.54 12.67 21.04
C TYR A 198 4.62 14.19 21.04
N THR A 199 5.72 14.75 20.51
CA THR A 199 5.98 16.20 20.52
C THR A 199 4.98 16.99 19.66
N ASP A 200 4.46 16.37 18.63
CA ASP A 200 3.48 16.94 17.69
C ASP A 200 2.01 16.61 18.04
N VAL A 201 1.77 15.89 19.15
CA VAL A 201 0.44 15.51 19.62
C VAL A 201 0.14 16.20 20.95
N LYS A 202 -0.59 17.30 20.89
CA LYS A 202 -0.94 18.09 22.10
C LYS A 202 -1.99 17.39 22.94
N VAL A 203 -1.89 17.55 24.25
CA VAL A 203 -2.92 17.10 25.21
C VAL A 203 -4.28 17.69 24.82
N GLY A 204 -5.28 16.82 24.70
CA GLY A 204 -6.65 17.23 24.35
C GLY A 204 -6.89 17.53 22.85
N SER A 205 -5.88 17.37 21.99
CA SER A 205 -6.08 17.46 20.54
C SER A 205 -6.95 16.31 20.01
N ALA A 206 -7.45 16.45 18.79
CA ALA A 206 -8.16 15.37 18.12
C ALA A 206 -7.31 14.09 18.08
N PHE A 207 -7.93 12.95 18.33
CA PHE A 207 -7.30 11.62 18.39
C PHE A 207 -6.18 11.44 19.44
N TYR A 208 -6.02 12.37 20.37
CA TYR A 208 -5.01 12.30 21.42
C TYR A 208 -5.06 10.96 22.19
N ARG A 209 -6.27 10.51 22.56
CA ARG A 209 -6.47 9.26 23.30
C ARG A 209 -6.11 8.04 22.45
N GLU A 210 -6.57 8.01 21.22
CA GLU A 210 -6.31 6.93 20.28
C GLU A 210 -4.83 6.81 19.95
N ILE A 211 -4.14 7.91 19.76
CA ILE A 211 -2.70 7.95 19.52
C ILE A 211 -1.93 7.51 20.77
N THR A 212 -2.36 7.94 21.97
CA THR A 212 -1.75 7.47 23.23
C THR A 212 -1.92 5.96 23.40
N TRP A 213 -3.11 5.44 23.08
CA TRP A 213 -3.35 4.00 23.08
C TRP A 213 -2.42 3.29 22.08
N ALA A 214 -2.30 3.78 20.85
CA ALA A 214 -1.44 3.19 19.83
C ALA A 214 0.02 3.13 20.30
N LYS A 215 0.52 4.18 20.95
CA LYS A 215 1.86 4.19 21.57
C LYS A 215 2.02 3.10 22.63
N GLN A 216 1.03 2.94 23.50
CA GLN A 216 1.04 1.91 24.56
C GLN A 216 1.02 0.49 23.98
N GLN A 217 0.35 0.31 22.83
CA GLN A 217 0.33 -0.96 22.09
C GLN A 217 1.60 -1.14 21.21
N LYS A 218 2.53 -0.17 21.21
CA LYS A 218 3.71 -0.16 20.32
C LYS A 218 3.37 -0.18 18.83
N LEU A 219 2.22 0.36 18.48
CA LEU A 219 1.76 0.56 17.11
C LEU A 219 2.25 1.93 16.63
N GLN A 220 3.43 1.97 16.06
CA GLN A 220 4.05 3.18 15.55
C GLN A 220 4.57 2.93 14.14
N VAL A 221 4.10 3.73 13.20
CA VAL A 221 4.52 3.66 11.79
C VAL A 221 5.88 4.34 11.60
N PHE A 222 6.09 5.49 12.26
CA PHE A 222 7.34 6.23 12.16
C PHE A 222 8.15 6.15 13.46
N PRO A 223 9.45 5.84 13.38
CA PRO A 223 10.32 5.89 14.56
C PRO A 223 10.59 7.35 14.95
N GLY A 224 10.66 7.63 16.26
CA GLY A 224 11.04 8.94 16.75
C GLY A 224 10.08 9.55 17.76
N SER A 225 10.23 10.86 17.97
CA SER A 225 9.47 11.65 18.94
C SER A 225 8.18 12.25 18.38
N GLU A 226 7.94 12.15 17.07
CA GLU A 226 6.76 12.65 16.37
C GLU A 226 5.89 11.50 15.86
N TYR A 227 4.59 11.71 15.83
CA TYR A 227 3.60 10.74 15.36
C TYR A 227 3.14 11.00 13.93
N HIS A 228 3.20 12.25 13.50
CA HIS A 228 2.70 12.73 12.21
C HIS A 228 1.20 12.40 12.00
N PRO A 229 0.28 12.91 12.85
CA PRO A 229 -1.13 12.51 12.84
C PRO A 229 -1.83 12.64 11.49
N SER A 230 -1.44 13.65 10.69
CA SER A 230 -2.02 13.95 9.39
C SER A 230 -1.31 13.27 8.21
N ALA A 231 -0.16 12.62 8.43
CA ALA A 231 0.52 11.90 7.36
C ALA A 231 -0.35 10.74 6.86
N LEU A 232 -0.40 10.57 5.55
CA LEU A 232 -1.10 9.45 4.93
C LEU A 232 -0.33 8.16 5.15
N VAL A 233 -1.05 7.07 5.29
CA VAL A 233 -0.50 5.74 5.51
C VAL A 233 -0.52 4.99 4.20
N SER A 234 0.61 4.38 3.85
CA SER A 234 0.66 3.50 2.68
C SER A 234 0.05 2.13 2.98
N ARG A 235 -0.24 1.38 1.94
CA ARG A 235 -0.76 0.01 2.07
C ARG A 235 0.26 -0.97 2.68
N GLY A 236 1.54 -0.62 2.61
CA GLY A 236 2.64 -1.41 3.18
C GLY A 236 2.87 -1.16 4.67
N GLU A 237 2.34 -0.07 5.19
CA GLU A 237 2.43 0.31 6.61
C GLU A 237 1.28 -0.27 7.41
#